data_a573e37b1c2c99a70b2dee8002ce801e
#
_entry.id   a573e37b1c2c99a70b2dee8002ce801e
#
_cell.length_a   1.000
_cell.length_b   1.000
_cell.length_c   1.000
_cell.angle_alpha   90.00
_cell.angle_beta   90.00
_cell.angle_gamma   90.00
#
_symmetry.space_group_name_H-M   'P 1'
#
loop_
_entity.id
_entity.type
_entity.pdbx_description
1 polymer ?
#
loop_
_entity_poly.entity_id
_entity_poly.type
_entity_poly.pdbx_seq_one_letter_code
_entity_poly.pdbx_strand_id
1 'polypeptide(L)'
;MTVPPHAIPHPELVEAVRDRYERVFPPGSPRSRAVERALTMAGRLAIDVHPMHLRTEEIMGMRGFAARNAAAWEAFHAYAVPAARAALDSVGRGGADIDLVVLESSTLLSMPAPISALSQALGLRPDCAALPVSGMGCRGGAHAITLAHTWLRAHPGHTVLIVTADTASPHFHVETELDEAGLVGNIVSSALFSDAAAAAVVSTSLEEGVELLDITRYEVPGTADAITWVVTDEGPRFRLTTAAVRSIPAVAPALRALLSRQGWTGADLAVCALHAGGNNIIRDVQHTLGLEAHQVAPAWRSLLRGNLMSSAVLDAIALIAADPALRPEWGAPLLGAGFGPGFGTDAFLGRALLPATRAAAADHTTMVRGDVAVGRPWGPRIEREESHA
;
A
#
# COMPACT_ATOMS: atom_id res chain seq x y z
N MET A 1 -5.26 -0.96 -10.57
CA MET A 1 -3.95 -0.91 -9.91
C MET A 1 -2.85 -0.87 -10.94
N THR A 2 -1.75 -0.19 -10.65
CA THR A 2 -0.54 -0.14 -11.48
C THR A 2 0.65 -0.57 -10.63
N VAL A 3 1.46 -1.49 -11.16
CA VAL A 3 2.70 -1.94 -10.52
C VAL A 3 3.88 -1.57 -11.39
N PRO A 4 5.04 -1.31 -10.79
CA PRO A 4 6.28 -1.02 -11.52
C PRO A 4 6.76 -2.19 -12.40
N PRO A 5 7.61 -1.89 -13.41
CA PRO A 5 8.00 -2.88 -14.42
C PRO A 5 9.07 -3.88 -13.95
N HIS A 6 9.85 -3.54 -12.92
CA HIS A 6 10.89 -4.44 -12.45
C HIS A 6 10.30 -5.46 -11.47
N ALA A 7 10.16 -6.69 -11.91
CA ALA A 7 9.72 -7.82 -11.10
C ALA A 7 10.96 -8.50 -10.51
N ILE A 8 11.42 -8.05 -9.33
CA ILE A 8 12.61 -8.60 -8.66
C ILE A 8 12.19 -9.88 -7.91
N PRO A 9 12.73 -11.05 -8.23
CA PRO A 9 12.48 -12.27 -7.48
C PRO A 9 12.84 -12.10 -6.00
N HIS A 10 11.99 -12.58 -5.09
CA HIS A 10 12.24 -12.43 -3.65
C HIS A 10 13.61 -12.96 -3.19
N PRO A 11 14.08 -14.15 -3.66
CA PRO A 11 15.43 -14.61 -3.29
C PRO A 11 16.56 -13.70 -3.78
N GLU A 12 16.41 -13.05 -4.95
CA GLU A 12 17.38 -12.10 -5.49
C GLU A 12 17.51 -10.86 -4.58
N LEU A 13 16.37 -10.31 -4.16
CA LEU A 13 16.37 -9.16 -3.24
C LEU A 13 17.00 -9.51 -1.89
N VAL A 14 16.67 -10.68 -1.33
CA VAL A 14 17.23 -11.16 -0.06
C VAL A 14 18.76 -11.33 -0.18
N GLU A 15 19.24 -11.85 -1.30
CA GLU A 15 20.68 -12.04 -1.53
C GLU A 15 21.41 -10.70 -1.70
N ALA A 16 20.82 -9.76 -2.44
CA ALA A 16 21.40 -8.41 -2.58
C ALA A 16 21.51 -7.67 -1.23
N VAL A 17 20.52 -7.85 -0.35
CA VAL A 17 20.55 -7.34 1.02
C VAL A 17 21.68 -8.02 1.81
N ARG A 18 21.86 -9.36 1.69
CA ARG A 18 22.95 -10.11 2.29
C ARG A 18 24.30 -9.54 1.90
N ASP A 19 24.57 -9.49 0.60
CA ASP A 19 25.83 -8.99 0.03
C ASP A 19 26.17 -7.59 0.54
N ARG A 20 25.15 -6.77 0.69
CA ARG A 20 25.35 -5.39 1.13
C ARG A 20 25.76 -5.30 2.59
N TYR A 21 25.14 -6.11 3.48
CA TYR A 21 25.47 -6.13 4.90
C TYR A 21 26.77 -6.87 5.22
N GLU A 22 27.13 -7.91 4.46
CA GLU A 22 28.41 -8.61 4.60
C GLU A 22 29.63 -7.71 4.35
N ARG A 23 29.48 -6.71 3.47
CA ARG A 23 30.52 -5.69 3.22
C ARG A 23 30.69 -4.70 4.39
N VAL A 24 29.71 -4.62 5.28
CA VAL A 24 29.67 -3.66 6.38
C VAL A 24 30.05 -4.30 7.70
N PHE A 25 29.57 -5.52 7.97
CA PHE A 25 29.80 -6.19 9.25
C PHE A 25 30.75 -7.38 9.12
N PRO A 26 31.82 -7.43 9.94
CA PRO A 26 32.74 -8.56 9.93
C PRO A 26 32.01 -9.89 10.21
N PRO A 27 32.34 -10.97 9.48
CA PRO A 27 31.81 -12.30 9.74
C PRO A 27 31.93 -12.73 11.20
N GLY A 28 30.90 -13.34 11.76
CA GLY A 28 30.88 -13.81 13.15
C GLY A 28 30.66 -12.74 14.21
N SER A 29 30.57 -11.46 13.85
CA SER A 29 30.20 -10.39 14.79
C SER A 29 28.76 -10.55 15.28
N PRO A 30 28.36 -9.96 16.43
CA PRO A 30 26.97 -9.97 16.88
C PRO A 30 26.00 -9.39 15.82
N ARG A 31 26.39 -8.31 15.15
CA ARG A 31 25.60 -7.69 14.07
C ARG A 31 25.49 -8.59 12.84
N SER A 32 26.57 -9.26 12.41
CA SER A 32 26.52 -10.23 11.30
C SER A 32 25.54 -11.38 11.62
N ARG A 33 25.54 -11.89 12.86
CA ARG A 33 24.56 -12.90 13.28
C ARG A 33 23.13 -12.38 13.30
N ALA A 34 22.90 -11.09 13.64
CA ALA A 34 21.59 -10.46 13.58
C ALA A 34 21.10 -10.35 12.13
N VAL A 35 21.98 -9.98 11.20
CA VAL A 35 21.70 -9.98 9.75
C VAL A 35 21.26 -11.35 9.28
N GLU A 36 22.00 -12.42 9.61
CA GLU A 36 21.63 -13.79 9.20
C GLU A 36 20.29 -14.25 9.76
N ARG A 37 19.99 -13.90 11.01
CA ARG A 37 18.64 -14.16 11.56
C ARG A 37 17.54 -13.43 10.79
N ALA A 38 17.77 -12.16 10.45
CA ALA A 38 16.82 -11.35 9.70
C ALA A 38 16.58 -11.89 8.29
N LEU A 39 17.65 -12.26 7.57
CA LEU A 39 17.58 -12.84 6.23
C LEU A 39 16.89 -14.21 6.25
N THR A 40 17.12 -15.02 7.29
CA THR A 40 16.39 -16.28 7.49
C THR A 40 14.88 -16.03 7.69
N MET A 41 14.52 -14.98 8.42
CA MET A 41 13.10 -14.59 8.60
C MET A 41 12.52 -14.06 7.30
N ALA A 42 13.25 -13.19 6.59
CA ALA A 42 12.85 -12.66 5.29
C ALA A 42 12.59 -13.78 4.26
N GLY A 43 13.48 -14.74 4.14
CA GLY A 43 13.35 -15.88 3.22
C GLY A 43 12.15 -16.81 3.50
N ARG A 44 11.44 -16.63 4.63
CA ARG A 44 10.21 -17.37 4.98
C ARG A 44 8.92 -16.61 4.66
N LEU A 45 9.03 -15.40 4.13
CA LEU A 45 7.87 -14.64 3.67
C LEU A 45 7.26 -15.33 2.44
N ALA A 46 5.94 -15.36 2.37
CA ALA A 46 5.22 -15.94 1.23
C ALA A 46 5.17 -14.90 0.07
N ILE A 47 6.35 -14.53 -0.40
CA ILE A 47 6.55 -13.56 -1.48
C ILE A 47 7.31 -14.25 -2.60
N ASP A 48 6.80 -14.14 -3.81
CA ASP A 48 7.45 -14.67 -5.01
C ASP A 48 8.31 -13.59 -5.69
N VAL A 49 7.76 -12.38 -5.77
CA VAL A 49 8.32 -11.29 -6.57
C VAL A 49 7.98 -9.94 -5.94
N HIS A 50 8.88 -8.99 -6.13
CA HIS A 50 8.67 -7.59 -5.75
C HIS A 50 8.55 -6.73 -7.01
N PRO A 51 7.37 -6.14 -7.32
CA PRO A 51 7.31 -5.04 -8.27
C PRO A 51 8.03 -3.83 -7.68
N MET A 52 9.05 -3.35 -8.39
CA MET A 52 9.91 -2.25 -7.96
C MET A 52 10.08 -1.20 -9.07
N HIS A 53 10.14 0.07 -8.68
CA HIS A 53 10.46 1.17 -9.60
C HIS A 53 11.94 1.13 -10.03
N LEU A 54 12.81 0.79 -9.10
CA LEU A 54 14.24 0.71 -9.28
C LEU A 54 14.69 -0.75 -9.42
N ARG A 55 15.76 -0.97 -10.18
CA ARG A 55 16.44 -2.27 -10.24
C ARG A 55 17.24 -2.51 -8.97
N THR A 56 17.60 -3.74 -8.71
CA THR A 56 18.35 -4.15 -7.51
C THR A 56 19.65 -3.33 -7.34
N GLU A 57 20.40 -3.11 -8.42
CA GLU A 57 21.65 -2.35 -8.37
C GLU A 57 21.41 -0.86 -8.06
N GLU A 58 20.34 -0.28 -8.59
CA GLU A 58 19.96 1.11 -8.33
C GLU A 58 19.53 1.29 -6.87
N ILE A 59 18.72 0.38 -6.34
CA ILE A 59 18.32 0.33 -4.92
C ILE A 59 19.55 0.31 -4.02
N MET A 60 20.48 -0.62 -4.29
CA MET A 60 21.69 -0.80 -3.46
C MET A 60 22.70 0.33 -3.64
N GLY A 61 22.67 1.02 -4.78
CA GLY A 61 23.59 2.12 -5.10
C GLY A 61 23.14 3.49 -4.63
N MET A 62 21.84 3.72 -4.41
CA MET A 62 21.28 5.04 -4.11
C MET A 62 21.77 5.62 -2.77
N ARG A 63 22.04 6.94 -2.76
CA ARG A 63 22.53 7.67 -1.58
C ARG A 63 21.78 8.97 -1.39
N GLY A 64 21.55 9.30 -0.12
CA GLY A 64 20.99 10.56 0.32
C GLY A 64 19.49 10.69 0.10
N PHE A 65 18.82 11.39 1.01
CA PHE A 65 17.37 11.55 1.02
C PHE A 65 16.85 12.25 -0.25
N ALA A 66 17.56 13.28 -0.74
CA ALA A 66 17.10 14.05 -1.91
C ALA A 66 16.96 13.17 -3.17
N ALA A 67 17.94 12.29 -3.45
CA ALA A 67 17.88 11.40 -4.60
C ALA A 67 16.76 10.35 -4.44
N ARG A 68 16.57 9.83 -3.24
CA ARG A 68 15.50 8.86 -2.93
C ARG A 68 14.11 9.47 -3.11
N ASN A 69 13.91 10.67 -2.58
CA ASN A 69 12.64 11.38 -2.73
C ASN A 69 12.37 11.80 -4.19
N ALA A 70 13.41 12.12 -4.96
CA ALA A 70 13.27 12.38 -6.41
C ALA A 70 12.81 11.13 -7.15
N ALA A 71 13.40 9.97 -6.89
CA ALA A 71 12.98 8.70 -7.48
C ALA A 71 11.54 8.31 -7.05
N ALA A 72 11.14 8.61 -5.81
CA ALA A 72 9.76 8.42 -5.36
C ALA A 72 8.78 9.32 -6.13
N TRP A 73 9.19 10.55 -6.49
CA TRP A 73 8.41 11.45 -7.36
C TRP A 73 8.24 10.88 -8.77
N GLU A 74 9.31 10.36 -9.36
CA GLU A 74 9.26 9.72 -10.68
C GLU A 74 8.29 8.53 -10.66
N ALA A 75 8.38 7.69 -9.64
CA ALA A 75 7.47 6.56 -9.44
C ALA A 75 6.01 7.01 -9.28
N PHE A 76 5.76 8.07 -8.50
CA PHE A 76 4.41 8.62 -8.33
C PHE A 76 3.80 9.01 -9.69
N HIS A 77 4.52 9.77 -10.51
CA HIS A 77 4.04 10.17 -11.83
C HIS A 77 3.83 8.98 -12.76
N ALA A 78 4.73 8.01 -12.70
CA ALA A 78 4.68 6.84 -13.57
C ALA A 78 3.51 5.90 -13.23
N TYR A 79 3.05 5.84 -11.96
CA TYR A 79 2.09 4.81 -11.53
C TYR A 79 0.78 5.37 -11.00
N ALA A 80 0.77 6.47 -10.24
CA ALA A 80 -0.45 7.02 -9.64
C ALA A 80 -1.40 7.60 -10.70
N VAL A 81 -0.87 8.35 -11.67
CA VAL A 81 -1.67 8.94 -12.74
C VAL A 81 -2.32 7.88 -13.63
N PRO A 82 -1.61 6.86 -14.14
CA PRO A 82 -2.23 5.77 -14.89
C PRO A 82 -3.24 4.96 -14.06
N ALA A 83 -2.95 4.68 -12.77
CA ALA A 83 -3.91 4.00 -11.91
C ALA A 83 -5.21 4.79 -11.75
N ALA A 84 -5.10 6.11 -11.55
CA ALA A 84 -6.26 6.99 -11.43
C ALA A 84 -7.07 7.05 -12.74
N ARG A 85 -6.42 7.19 -13.89
CA ARG A 85 -7.08 7.16 -15.20
C ARG A 85 -7.82 5.85 -15.43
N ALA A 86 -7.16 4.72 -15.19
CA ALA A 86 -7.80 3.41 -15.34
C ALA A 86 -9.02 3.23 -14.43
N ALA A 87 -8.98 3.78 -13.21
CA ALA A 87 -10.13 3.76 -12.31
C ALA A 87 -11.29 4.61 -12.84
N LEU A 88 -11.02 5.81 -13.36
CA LEU A 88 -12.01 6.69 -13.98
C LEU A 88 -12.62 6.04 -15.22
N ASP A 89 -11.79 5.53 -16.12
CA ASP A 89 -12.22 4.87 -17.37
C ASP A 89 -13.12 3.65 -17.07
N SER A 90 -12.82 2.90 -16.00
CA SER A 90 -13.58 1.70 -15.64
C SER A 90 -15.04 1.97 -15.27
N VAL A 91 -15.36 3.21 -14.92
CA VAL A 91 -16.71 3.67 -14.55
C VAL A 91 -17.25 4.74 -15.51
N GLY A 92 -16.57 4.98 -16.64
CA GLY A 92 -16.98 5.95 -17.65
C GLY A 92 -17.00 7.40 -17.15
N ARG A 93 -16.08 7.75 -16.24
CA ARG A 93 -15.95 9.10 -15.66
C ARG A 93 -14.66 9.77 -16.11
N GLY A 94 -14.68 11.11 -16.16
CA GLY A 94 -13.51 11.95 -16.39
C GLY A 94 -13.11 12.74 -15.15
N GLY A 95 -12.01 13.47 -15.22
CA GLY A 95 -11.56 14.34 -14.13
C GLY A 95 -12.59 15.40 -13.72
N ALA A 96 -13.39 15.90 -14.68
CA ALA A 96 -14.44 16.87 -14.45
C ALA A 96 -15.62 16.34 -13.60
N ASP A 97 -15.77 15.02 -13.48
CA ASP A 97 -16.84 14.39 -12.70
C ASP A 97 -16.46 14.18 -11.22
N ILE A 98 -15.24 14.52 -10.83
CA ILE A 98 -14.72 14.28 -9.48
C ILE A 98 -14.96 15.49 -8.58
N ASP A 99 -15.57 15.24 -7.42
CA ASP A 99 -15.88 16.24 -6.41
C ASP A 99 -14.86 16.25 -5.26
N LEU A 100 -14.26 15.09 -4.96
CA LEU A 100 -13.19 14.96 -3.98
C LEU A 100 -12.10 14.00 -4.50
N VAL A 101 -10.84 14.37 -4.31
CA VAL A 101 -9.72 13.43 -4.38
C VAL A 101 -9.18 13.17 -2.97
N VAL A 102 -9.08 11.90 -2.61
CA VAL A 102 -8.31 11.44 -1.45
C VAL A 102 -7.03 10.79 -1.96
N LEU A 103 -5.90 11.42 -1.72
CA LEU A 103 -4.58 10.89 -2.10
C LEU A 103 -3.81 10.48 -0.85
N GLU A 104 -3.52 9.19 -0.72
CA GLU A 104 -2.64 8.68 0.32
C GLU A 104 -1.26 8.33 -0.25
N SER A 105 -0.22 8.88 0.37
CA SER A 105 1.17 8.52 0.16
C SER A 105 1.97 8.81 1.43
N SER A 106 2.59 7.77 1.96
CA SER A 106 3.46 7.88 3.15
C SER A 106 4.95 7.90 2.80
N THR A 107 5.30 7.62 1.57
CA THR A 107 6.70 7.49 1.11
C THR A 107 7.22 8.67 0.32
N LEU A 108 6.36 9.67 0.01
CA LEU A 108 6.71 10.83 -0.79
C LEU A 108 6.55 12.12 0.02
N LEU A 109 7.63 12.89 0.15
CA LEU A 109 7.61 14.19 0.81
C LEU A 109 7.73 15.32 -0.21
N SER A 110 6.77 16.24 -0.18
CA SER A 110 6.78 17.40 -1.07
C SER A 110 5.90 18.56 -0.59
N MET A 111 6.22 19.74 -1.09
CA MET A 111 5.38 20.92 -1.06
C MET A 111 5.44 21.59 -2.44
N PRO A 112 4.32 21.76 -3.16
CA PRO A 112 2.96 21.33 -2.78
C PRO A 112 2.81 19.82 -2.64
N ALA A 113 1.73 19.39 -2.00
CA ALA A 113 1.41 17.96 -1.90
C ALA A 113 1.22 17.32 -3.29
N PRO A 114 1.52 16.01 -3.46
CA PRO A 114 1.45 15.33 -4.75
C PRO A 114 0.07 15.41 -5.42
N ILE A 115 -0.97 15.62 -4.65
CA ILE A 115 -2.35 15.78 -5.13
C ILE A 115 -2.49 16.92 -6.14
N SER A 116 -1.67 17.99 -6.03
CA SER A 116 -1.70 19.10 -6.98
C SER A 116 -1.25 18.68 -8.39
N ALA A 117 -0.21 17.84 -8.47
CA ALA A 117 0.27 17.28 -9.74
C ALA A 117 -0.74 16.30 -10.33
N LEU A 118 -1.34 15.46 -9.47
CA LEU A 118 -2.39 14.53 -9.86
C LEU A 118 -3.62 15.27 -10.45
N SER A 119 -4.07 16.34 -9.78
CA SER A 119 -5.21 17.15 -10.21
C SER A 119 -5.00 17.73 -11.60
N GLN A 120 -3.82 18.27 -11.88
CA GLN A 120 -3.47 18.80 -13.20
C GLN A 120 -3.40 17.68 -14.25
N ALA A 121 -2.76 16.55 -13.93
CA ALA A 121 -2.62 15.43 -14.86
C ALA A 121 -3.96 14.79 -15.25
N LEU A 122 -4.96 14.83 -14.37
CA LEU A 122 -6.29 14.28 -14.60
C LEU A 122 -7.31 15.31 -15.13
N GLY A 123 -6.96 16.59 -15.16
CA GLY A 123 -7.89 17.66 -15.56
C GLY A 123 -9.07 17.82 -14.60
N LEU A 124 -8.79 17.75 -13.29
CA LEU A 124 -9.83 17.96 -12.28
C LEU A 124 -10.35 19.40 -12.33
N ARG A 125 -11.60 19.61 -11.92
CA ARG A 125 -12.16 20.96 -11.78
C ARG A 125 -11.37 21.78 -10.76
N PRO A 126 -11.26 23.10 -10.92
CA PRO A 126 -10.57 23.97 -9.96
C PRO A 126 -11.18 23.97 -8.55
N ASP A 127 -12.46 23.66 -8.44
CA ASP A 127 -13.24 23.59 -7.20
C ASP A 127 -13.32 22.17 -6.61
N CYS A 128 -12.67 21.17 -7.24
CA CYS A 128 -12.58 19.83 -6.70
C CYS A 128 -11.89 19.84 -5.33
N ALA A 129 -12.55 19.28 -4.33
CA ALA A 129 -11.95 19.17 -3.00
C ALA A 129 -10.75 18.23 -3.03
N ALA A 130 -9.71 18.56 -2.23
CA ALA A 130 -8.47 17.80 -2.19
C ALA A 130 -8.13 17.43 -0.75
N LEU A 131 -7.93 16.14 -0.48
CA LEU A 131 -7.58 15.60 0.82
C LEU A 131 -6.28 14.79 0.72
N PRO A 132 -5.11 15.45 0.87
CA PRO A 132 -3.84 14.75 0.97
C PRO A 132 -3.74 14.06 2.34
N VAL A 133 -3.45 12.76 2.33
CA VAL A 133 -3.25 11.93 3.52
C VAL A 133 -1.83 11.41 3.50
N SER A 134 -1.16 11.45 4.65
CA SER A 134 0.19 10.92 4.81
C SER A 134 0.38 10.33 6.20
N GLY A 135 1.33 9.41 6.34
CA GLY A 135 1.65 8.78 7.62
C GLY A 135 0.69 7.68 8.07
N MET A 136 -0.30 7.31 7.25
CA MET A 136 -1.18 6.18 7.53
C MET A 136 -0.53 4.84 7.12
N GLY A 137 0.46 4.87 6.24
CA GLY A 137 1.20 3.70 5.78
C GLY A 137 0.28 2.58 5.31
N CYS A 138 0.55 1.37 5.78
CA CYS A 138 -0.16 0.18 5.32
C CYS A 138 -1.69 0.18 5.50
N ARG A 139 -2.25 0.97 6.43
CA ARG A 139 -3.71 1.10 6.58
C ARG A 139 -4.33 2.19 5.69
N GLY A 140 -3.49 2.96 4.98
CA GLY A 140 -3.88 4.16 4.25
C GLY A 140 -4.97 3.95 3.21
N GLY A 141 -4.97 2.83 2.49
CA GLY A 141 -6.03 2.51 1.52
C GLY A 141 -7.38 2.28 2.15
N ALA A 142 -7.45 1.52 3.24
CA ALA A 142 -8.69 1.36 4.00
C ALA A 142 -9.14 2.67 4.63
N HIS A 143 -8.19 3.47 5.15
CA HIS A 143 -8.48 4.81 5.68
C HIS A 143 -9.09 5.73 4.61
N ALA A 144 -8.54 5.75 3.40
CA ALA A 144 -9.07 6.53 2.29
C ALA A 144 -10.51 6.11 1.93
N ILE A 145 -10.82 4.79 1.99
CA ILE A 145 -12.20 4.30 1.80
C ILE A 145 -13.11 4.81 2.91
N THR A 146 -12.69 4.81 4.18
CA THR A 146 -13.50 5.32 5.29
C THR A 146 -13.74 6.83 5.19
N LEU A 147 -12.76 7.59 4.70
CA LEU A 147 -12.90 9.02 4.41
C LEU A 147 -13.91 9.26 3.27
N ALA A 148 -13.80 8.52 2.17
CA ALA A 148 -14.72 8.61 1.05
C ALA A 148 -16.18 8.29 1.47
N HIS A 149 -16.37 7.21 2.25
CA HIS A 149 -17.67 6.86 2.81
C HIS A 149 -18.24 8.00 3.68
N THR A 150 -17.44 8.56 4.57
CA THR A 150 -17.85 9.67 5.44
C THR A 150 -18.21 10.91 4.64
N TRP A 151 -17.44 11.25 3.60
CA TRP A 151 -17.71 12.37 2.72
C TRP A 151 -19.04 12.20 1.98
N LEU A 152 -19.26 11.03 1.38
CA LEU A 152 -20.48 10.75 0.62
C LEU A 152 -21.76 10.73 1.48
N ARG A 153 -21.63 10.41 2.78
CA ARG A 153 -22.74 10.54 3.74
C ARG A 153 -23.18 12.00 3.92
N ALA A 154 -22.23 12.93 3.87
CA ALA A 154 -22.52 14.37 3.96
C ALA A 154 -22.86 15.00 2.60
N HIS A 155 -22.40 14.42 1.49
CA HIS A 155 -22.55 14.95 0.13
C HIS A 155 -23.08 13.84 -0.80
N PRO A 156 -24.37 13.49 -0.69
CA PRO A 156 -25.00 12.52 -1.58
C PRO A 156 -24.92 12.98 -3.04
N GLY A 157 -24.57 12.08 -3.95
CA GLY A 157 -24.42 12.38 -5.38
C GLY A 157 -23.01 12.81 -5.80
N HIS A 158 -22.11 13.10 -4.87
CA HIS A 158 -20.71 13.35 -5.19
C HIS A 158 -20.00 12.08 -5.68
N THR A 159 -18.89 12.31 -6.37
CA THR A 159 -17.95 11.25 -6.80
C THR A 159 -16.59 11.50 -6.17
N VAL A 160 -16.05 10.50 -5.50
CA VAL A 160 -14.75 10.53 -4.84
C VAL A 160 -13.77 9.67 -5.62
N LEU A 161 -12.60 10.22 -5.94
CA LEU A 161 -11.46 9.47 -6.45
C LEU A 161 -10.49 9.21 -5.29
N ILE A 162 -10.27 7.94 -4.97
CA ILE A 162 -9.21 7.51 -4.06
C ILE A 162 -7.99 7.15 -4.90
N VAL A 163 -6.82 7.62 -4.49
CA VAL A 163 -5.52 7.21 -5.05
C VAL A 163 -4.58 6.89 -3.90
N THR A 164 -3.92 5.75 -3.97
CA THR A 164 -2.82 5.36 -3.08
C THR A 164 -1.55 5.17 -3.89
N ALA A 165 -0.43 5.68 -3.42
CA ALA A 165 0.84 5.56 -4.13
C ALA A 165 2.00 5.55 -3.15
N ASP A 166 2.57 4.38 -2.95
CA ASP A 166 3.74 4.19 -2.10
C ASP A 166 4.85 3.44 -2.83
N THR A 167 6.07 3.88 -2.61
CA THR A 167 7.28 3.28 -3.18
C THR A 167 8.32 3.01 -2.10
N ALA A 168 8.68 1.75 -1.92
CA ALA A 168 9.69 1.30 -0.97
C ALA A 168 11.10 1.29 -1.57
N SER A 169 11.20 0.97 -2.87
CA SER A 169 12.49 0.76 -3.54
C SER A 169 13.48 1.93 -3.43
N PRO A 170 13.06 3.22 -3.52
CA PRO A 170 13.99 4.32 -3.33
C PRO A 170 14.48 4.46 -1.89
N HIS A 171 13.71 3.96 -0.93
CA HIS A 171 13.95 4.22 0.49
C HIS A 171 14.77 3.14 1.19
N PHE A 172 15.12 2.05 0.49
CA PHE A 172 16.03 1.06 1.06
C PHE A 172 17.43 1.64 1.24
N HIS A 173 17.96 1.54 2.44
CA HIS A 173 19.37 1.85 2.72
C HIS A 173 19.91 0.97 3.88
N VAL A 174 21.23 0.78 3.87
CA VAL A 174 21.89 0.00 4.89
C VAL A 174 22.03 0.81 6.16
N GLU A 175 21.49 0.29 7.24
CA GLU A 175 21.56 0.88 8.58
C GLU A 175 22.73 0.28 9.38
N THR A 176 23.65 1.14 9.80
CA THR A 176 24.84 0.74 10.58
C THR A 176 24.76 1.11 12.05
N GLU A 177 23.88 2.06 12.40
CA GLU A 177 23.77 2.63 13.74
C GLU A 177 22.73 1.94 14.62
N LEU A 178 21.88 1.07 14.04
CA LEU A 178 20.85 0.35 14.80
C LEU A 178 21.46 -0.69 15.74
N ASP A 179 20.79 -0.93 16.86
CA ASP A 179 21.02 -2.11 17.68
C ASP A 179 20.60 -3.40 16.93
N GLU A 180 20.91 -4.58 17.48
CA GLU A 180 20.58 -5.85 16.81
C GLU A 180 19.09 -6.02 16.52
N ALA A 181 18.21 -5.58 17.40
CA ALA A 181 16.78 -5.71 17.23
C ALA A 181 16.24 -4.77 16.12
N GLY A 182 16.71 -3.53 16.12
CA GLY A 182 16.41 -2.56 15.07
C GLY A 182 16.93 -3.00 13.70
N LEU A 183 18.12 -3.58 13.67
CA LEU A 183 18.72 -4.13 12.45
C LEU A 183 17.88 -5.28 11.86
N VAL A 184 17.44 -6.21 12.71
CA VAL A 184 16.53 -7.29 12.28
C VAL A 184 15.24 -6.72 11.71
N GLY A 185 14.60 -5.78 12.41
CA GLY A 185 13.36 -5.14 11.95
C GLY A 185 13.54 -4.42 10.61
N ASN A 186 14.62 -3.67 10.44
CA ASN A 186 14.93 -2.94 9.20
C ASN A 186 15.13 -3.89 8.01
N ILE A 187 15.93 -4.95 8.18
CA ILE A 187 16.22 -5.92 7.10
C ILE A 187 14.94 -6.68 6.70
N VAL A 188 14.16 -7.16 7.67
CA VAL A 188 12.90 -7.86 7.36
C VAL A 188 11.94 -6.94 6.63
N SER A 189 11.83 -5.67 7.05
CA SER A 189 10.98 -4.68 6.38
C SER A 189 11.45 -4.38 4.96
N SER A 190 12.76 -4.25 4.75
CA SER A 190 13.34 -4.02 3.42
C SER A 190 13.06 -5.17 2.44
N ALA A 191 12.99 -6.40 2.96
CA ALA A 191 12.64 -7.59 2.17
C ALA A 191 11.14 -7.88 2.13
N LEU A 192 10.29 -7.05 2.75
CA LEU A 192 8.85 -7.24 2.81
C LEU A 192 8.11 -6.34 1.82
N PHE A 193 8.53 -5.07 1.69
CA PHE A 193 7.79 -4.06 0.95
C PHE A 193 8.03 -4.12 -0.56
N SER A 194 7.03 -3.66 -1.30
CA SER A 194 7.05 -3.48 -2.76
C SER A 194 6.38 -2.18 -3.15
N ASP A 195 6.62 -1.74 -4.37
CA ASP A 195 6.07 -0.49 -4.90
C ASP A 195 4.73 -0.74 -5.59
N ALA A 196 3.77 0.15 -5.35
CA ALA A 196 2.49 0.10 -6.03
C ALA A 196 1.77 1.45 -6.01
N ALA A 197 0.90 1.65 -6.99
CA ALA A 197 -0.16 2.63 -6.94
C ALA A 197 -1.51 1.98 -7.27
N ALA A 198 -2.55 2.38 -6.56
CA ALA A 198 -3.90 1.91 -6.80
C ALA A 198 -4.87 3.09 -6.76
N ALA A 199 -6.00 2.95 -7.46
CA ALA A 199 -7.06 3.93 -7.39
C ALA A 199 -8.43 3.26 -7.43
N ALA A 200 -9.41 3.93 -6.85
CA ALA A 200 -10.81 3.53 -6.88
C ALA A 200 -11.71 4.75 -6.99
N VAL A 201 -12.83 4.61 -7.69
CA VAL A 201 -13.90 5.60 -7.70
C VAL A 201 -15.00 5.14 -6.75
N VAL A 202 -15.46 6.04 -5.89
CA VAL A 202 -16.55 5.79 -4.94
C VAL A 202 -17.66 6.82 -5.19
N SER A 203 -18.88 6.34 -5.42
CA SER A 203 -20.04 7.22 -5.64
C SER A 203 -21.32 6.47 -5.31
N THR A 204 -22.35 7.21 -4.92
CA THR A 204 -23.70 6.66 -4.69
C THR A 204 -24.44 6.32 -5.98
N SER A 205 -23.91 6.70 -7.15
CA SER A 205 -24.51 6.43 -8.46
C SER A 205 -23.92 5.19 -9.16
N LEU A 206 -22.94 4.50 -8.56
CA LEU A 206 -22.40 3.25 -9.11
C LEU A 206 -23.26 2.07 -8.67
N GLU A 207 -23.58 1.19 -9.62
CA GLU A 207 -24.40 0.00 -9.37
C GLU A 207 -23.56 -1.27 -9.18
N GLU A 208 -22.31 -1.25 -9.63
CA GLU A 208 -21.35 -2.37 -9.54
C GLU A 208 -20.14 -1.99 -8.70
N GLY A 209 -19.54 -2.98 -8.03
CA GLY A 209 -18.33 -2.83 -7.22
C GLY A 209 -18.49 -3.39 -5.82
N VAL A 210 -18.07 -2.62 -4.80
CA VAL A 210 -18.29 -2.93 -3.39
C VAL A 210 -19.20 -1.88 -2.80
N GLU A 211 -20.43 -2.26 -2.44
CA GLU A 211 -21.34 -1.41 -1.67
C GLU A 211 -20.78 -1.23 -0.26
N LEU A 212 -20.56 0.00 0.17
CA LEU A 212 -20.07 0.30 1.52
C LEU A 212 -21.24 0.47 2.49
N LEU A 213 -21.33 -0.39 3.50
CA LEU A 213 -22.42 -0.41 4.48
C LEU A 213 -22.06 0.31 5.77
N ASP A 214 -20.86 0.06 6.29
CA ASP A 214 -20.42 0.55 7.59
C ASP A 214 -18.89 0.61 7.67
N ILE A 215 -18.38 1.46 8.57
CA ILE A 215 -16.93 1.67 8.74
C ILE A 215 -16.54 1.65 10.21
N THR A 216 -15.28 1.36 10.50
CA THR A 216 -14.70 1.54 11.84
C THR A 216 -13.26 1.99 11.74
N ARG A 217 -12.82 2.73 12.74
CA ARG A 217 -11.42 3.05 12.99
C ARG A 217 -11.12 2.73 14.47
N TYR A 218 -9.97 2.09 14.69
CA TYR A 218 -9.52 1.81 16.04
C TYR A 218 -7.99 1.86 16.12
N GLU A 219 -7.48 2.55 17.12
CA GLU A 219 -6.05 2.57 17.46
C GLU A 219 -5.84 1.87 18.79
N VAL A 220 -4.85 0.97 18.85
CA VAL A 220 -4.50 0.24 20.05
C VAL A 220 -3.77 1.20 20.99
N PRO A 221 -4.28 1.46 22.20
CA PRO A 221 -3.61 2.36 23.14
C PRO A 221 -2.18 1.92 23.45
N GLY A 222 -1.26 2.89 23.55
CA GLY A 222 0.13 2.63 23.92
C GLY A 222 0.99 2.03 22.81
N THR A 223 0.55 2.08 21.55
CA THR A 223 1.29 1.52 20.41
C THR A 223 1.79 2.56 19.40
N ALA A 224 1.80 3.84 19.77
CA ALA A 224 2.25 4.92 18.88
C ALA A 224 3.64 4.66 18.28
N ASP A 225 4.53 4.01 19.03
CA ASP A 225 5.90 3.68 18.62
C ASP A 225 6.03 2.29 17.99
N ALA A 226 4.93 1.56 17.78
CA ALA A 226 4.98 0.18 17.31
C ALA A 226 5.47 0.07 15.87
N ILE A 227 5.04 0.99 15.01
CA ILE A 227 5.49 1.14 13.63
C ILE A 227 5.78 2.62 13.41
N THR A 228 7.03 2.94 13.14
CA THR A 228 7.46 4.33 12.90
C THR A 228 8.43 4.40 11.74
N TRP A 229 8.56 5.57 11.14
CA TRP A 229 9.71 5.92 10.33
C TRP A 229 10.13 7.36 10.62
N VAL A 230 11.44 7.58 10.55
CA VAL A 230 12.06 8.86 10.84
C VAL A 230 12.90 9.26 9.64
N VAL A 231 12.78 10.50 9.20
CA VAL A 231 13.63 11.03 8.13
C VAL A 231 15.05 11.23 8.64
N THR A 232 16.02 10.69 7.92
CA THR A 232 17.45 10.87 8.14
C THR A 232 18.08 11.45 6.88
N ASP A 233 19.35 11.85 6.93
CA ASP A 233 20.08 12.36 5.77
C ASP A 233 20.17 11.31 4.63
N GLU A 234 20.16 10.02 4.98
CA GLU A 234 20.15 8.91 4.02
C GLU A 234 18.76 8.54 3.50
N GLY A 235 17.70 8.88 4.21
CA GLY A 235 16.34 8.53 3.85
C GLY A 235 15.47 8.17 5.06
N PRO A 236 14.23 7.75 4.86
CA PRO A 236 13.38 7.32 5.95
C PRO A 236 13.89 6.01 6.57
N ARG A 237 14.13 6.04 7.87
CA ARG A 237 14.45 4.88 8.68
C ARG A 237 13.17 4.24 9.21
N PHE A 238 12.83 3.09 8.71
CA PHE A 238 11.66 2.34 9.14
C PHE A 238 11.98 1.50 10.39
N ARG A 239 11.06 1.48 11.34
CA ARG A 239 11.16 0.70 12.55
C ARG A 239 9.86 -0.05 12.80
N LEU A 240 9.99 -1.37 12.94
CA LEU A 240 8.91 -2.28 13.30
C LEU A 240 9.27 -2.97 14.62
N THR A 241 8.44 -2.83 15.63
CA THR A 241 8.63 -3.51 16.91
C THR A 241 7.87 -4.82 16.98
N THR A 242 8.26 -5.71 17.90
CA THR A 242 7.52 -6.95 18.15
C THR A 242 6.11 -6.71 18.67
N ALA A 243 5.85 -5.53 19.27
CA ALA A 243 4.51 -5.13 19.70
C ALA A 243 3.56 -5.00 18.49
N ALA A 244 4.01 -4.41 17.37
CA ALA A 244 3.20 -4.28 16.16
C ALA A 244 2.79 -5.65 15.61
N VAL A 245 3.73 -6.60 15.55
CA VAL A 245 3.48 -7.95 15.00
C VAL A 245 2.43 -8.73 15.83
N ARG A 246 2.30 -8.42 17.13
CA ARG A 246 1.37 -9.09 18.06
C ARG A 246 0.07 -8.34 18.29
N SER A 247 -0.18 -7.24 17.58
CA SER A 247 -1.29 -6.34 17.91
C SER A 247 -2.60 -6.65 17.17
N ILE A 248 -2.64 -7.63 16.26
CA ILE A 248 -3.89 -8.02 15.57
C ILE A 248 -4.98 -8.46 16.56
N PRO A 249 -4.72 -9.30 17.60
CA PRO A 249 -5.74 -9.62 18.58
C PRO A 249 -6.33 -8.39 19.30
N ALA A 250 -5.55 -7.32 19.45
CA ALA A 250 -6.01 -6.10 20.10
C ALA A 250 -6.99 -5.27 19.27
N VAL A 251 -6.96 -5.36 17.93
CA VAL A 251 -7.94 -4.70 17.05
C VAL A 251 -9.19 -5.56 16.81
N ALA A 252 -9.14 -6.84 17.15
CA ALA A 252 -10.24 -7.78 16.91
C ALA A 252 -11.58 -7.38 17.55
N PRO A 253 -11.62 -6.81 18.79
CA PRO A 253 -12.89 -6.34 19.36
C PRO A 253 -13.56 -5.29 18.48
N ALA A 254 -12.80 -4.37 17.87
CA ALA A 254 -13.34 -3.35 16.97
C ALA A 254 -13.89 -3.97 15.67
N LEU A 255 -13.19 -4.96 15.10
CA LEU A 255 -13.67 -5.67 13.92
C LEU A 255 -14.93 -6.50 14.20
N ARG A 256 -14.97 -7.21 15.34
CA ARG A 256 -16.19 -7.93 15.78
C ARG A 256 -17.36 -7.00 16.04
N ALA A 257 -17.13 -5.84 16.66
CA ALA A 257 -18.15 -4.83 16.86
C ALA A 257 -18.68 -4.28 15.53
N LEU A 258 -17.81 -4.08 14.53
CA LEU A 258 -18.21 -3.69 13.18
C LEU A 258 -19.14 -4.76 12.57
N LEU A 259 -18.75 -6.04 12.60
CA LEU A 259 -19.55 -7.15 12.10
C LEU A 259 -20.92 -7.24 12.82
N SER A 260 -20.91 -7.13 14.16
CA SER A 260 -22.11 -7.24 14.98
C SER A 260 -23.17 -6.18 14.67
N ARG A 261 -22.76 -4.98 14.21
CA ARG A 261 -23.72 -3.92 13.81
C ARG A 261 -24.58 -4.31 12.61
N GLN A 262 -24.09 -5.26 11.79
CA GLN A 262 -24.84 -5.86 10.69
C GLN A 262 -25.48 -7.22 11.05
N GLY A 263 -25.31 -7.68 12.29
CA GLY A 263 -25.72 -9.02 12.71
C GLY A 263 -24.82 -10.14 12.16
N TRP A 264 -23.61 -9.82 11.72
CA TRP A 264 -22.67 -10.76 11.11
C TRP A 264 -21.58 -11.20 12.06
N THR A 265 -21.03 -12.37 11.76
CA THR A 265 -19.82 -12.95 12.33
C THR A 265 -18.79 -13.18 11.22
N GLY A 266 -17.61 -13.67 11.54
CA GLY A 266 -16.62 -14.07 10.51
C GLY A 266 -17.13 -15.16 9.58
N ALA A 267 -17.99 -16.05 10.06
CA ALA A 267 -18.56 -17.13 9.25
C ALA A 267 -19.55 -16.65 8.18
N ASP A 268 -20.14 -15.49 8.35
CA ASP A 268 -21.09 -14.90 7.40
C ASP A 268 -20.40 -14.18 6.24
N LEU A 269 -19.11 -13.91 6.37
CA LEU A 269 -18.32 -13.24 5.32
C LEU A 269 -18.07 -14.21 4.17
N ALA A 270 -18.26 -13.75 2.94
CA ALA A 270 -17.90 -14.52 1.76
C ALA A 270 -16.42 -14.33 1.39
N VAL A 271 -15.89 -13.13 1.58
CA VAL A 271 -14.50 -12.78 1.21
C VAL A 271 -14.01 -11.59 2.03
N CYS A 272 -12.69 -11.50 2.20
CA CYS A 272 -12.04 -10.39 2.91
C CYS A 272 -10.98 -9.73 2.04
N ALA A 273 -11.05 -8.40 1.90
CA ALA A 273 -10.03 -7.56 1.28
C ALA A 273 -9.10 -7.02 2.37
N LEU A 274 -8.13 -7.82 2.80
CA LEU A 274 -7.23 -7.48 3.89
C LEU A 274 -5.91 -6.91 3.37
N HIS A 275 -5.35 -5.97 4.12
CA HIS A 275 -3.96 -5.58 3.95
C HIS A 275 -3.02 -6.78 4.15
N ALA A 276 -2.27 -7.12 3.13
CA ALA A 276 -1.31 -8.22 3.11
C ALA A 276 0.02 -7.82 3.75
N GLY A 277 0.00 -7.52 5.06
CA GLY A 277 1.15 -7.00 5.82
C GLY A 277 2.23 -8.03 6.14
N GLY A 278 2.08 -9.27 5.68
CA GLY A 278 2.96 -10.39 5.91
C GLY A 278 2.19 -11.62 6.40
N ASN A 279 2.84 -12.79 6.39
CA ASN A 279 2.22 -14.08 6.70
C ASN A 279 1.44 -14.08 8.04
N ASN A 280 2.04 -13.49 9.09
CA ASN A 280 1.45 -13.50 10.43
C ASN A 280 0.21 -12.64 10.51
N ILE A 281 0.20 -11.47 9.88
CA ILE A 281 -0.97 -10.57 9.87
C ILE A 281 -2.19 -11.29 9.30
N ILE A 282 -2.04 -11.96 8.16
CA ILE A 282 -3.15 -12.69 7.52
C ILE A 282 -3.62 -13.85 8.40
N ARG A 283 -2.70 -14.65 8.96
CA ARG A 283 -3.03 -15.77 9.85
C ARG A 283 -3.70 -15.32 11.15
N ASP A 284 -3.21 -14.23 11.75
CA ASP A 284 -3.76 -13.72 13.00
C ASP A 284 -5.17 -13.16 12.80
N VAL A 285 -5.45 -12.46 11.70
CA VAL A 285 -6.80 -12.02 11.34
C VAL A 285 -7.71 -13.22 11.11
N GLN A 286 -7.26 -14.19 10.31
CA GLN A 286 -7.98 -15.42 10.02
C GLN A 286 -8.38 -16.14 11.31
N HIS A 287 -7.41 -16.40 12.18
CA HIS A 287 -7.64 -17.07 13.47
C HIS A 287 -8.56 -16.26 14.40
N THR A 288 -8.31 -14.96 14.50
CA THR A 288 -9.01 -14.10 15.46
C THR A 288 -10.48 -13.88 15.10
N LEU A 289 -10.83 -13.85 13.82
CA LEU A 289 -12.20 -13.70 13.34
C LEU A 289 -12.87 -15.05 13.01
N GLY A 290 -12.16 -16.18 13.10
CA GLY A 290 -12.66 -17.49 12.75
C GLY A 290 -12.96 -17.65 11.26
N LEU A 291 -12.05 -17.12 10.40
CA LEU A 291 -12.24 -17.14 8.96
C LEU A 291 -11.71 -18.43 8.32
N GLU A 292 -12.38 -18.88 7.28
CA GLU A 292 -11.92 -19.98 6.44
C GLU A 292 -10.82 -19.51 5.46
N ALA A 293 -10.05 -20.47 4.95
CA ALA A 293 -8.92 -20.19 4.06
C ALA A 293 -9.33 -19.43 2.78
N HIS A 294 -10.47 -19.75 2.19
CA HIS A 294 -10.96 -19.09 0.99
C HIS A 294 -11.31 -17.62 1.20
N GLN A 295 -11.78 -17.25 2.42
CA GLN A 295 -12.15 -15.87 2.74
C GLN A 295 -10.94 -14.93 2.76
N VAL A 296 -9.75 -15.43 3.09
CA VAL A 296 -8.50 -14.65 3.14
C VAL A 296 -7.59 -14.88 1.90
N ALA A 297 -8.04 -15.67 0.94
CA ALA A 297 -7.27 -15.97 -0.26
C ALA A 297 -6.82 -14.72 -1.06
N PRO A 298 -7.63 -13.64 -1.17
CA PRO A 298 -7.17 -12.41 -1.84
C PRO A 298 -5.94 -11.80 -1.19
N ALA A 299 -5.86 -11.79 0.15
CA ALA A 299 -4.70 -11.26 0.87
C ALA A 299 -3.44 -12.11 0.63
N TRP A 300 -3.55 -13.44 0.62
CA TRP A 300 -2.43 -14.31 0.26
C TRP A 300 -1.96 -14.11 -1.18
N ARG A 301 -2.89 -13.93 -2.14
CA ARG A 301 -2.56 -13.62 -3.53
C ARG A 301 -1.86 -12.26 -3.67
N SER A 302 -2.32 -11.24 -2.93
CA SER A 302 -1.66 -9.94 -2.88
C SER A 302 -0.24 -10.06 -2.35
N LEU A 303 -0.02 -10.82 -1.25
CA LEU A 303 1.28 -10.99 -0.60
C LEU A 303 2.34 -11.67 -1.48
N LEU A 304 1.96 -12.46 -2.48
CA LEU A 304 2.93 -13.03 -3.43
C LEU A 304 3.77 -11.96 -4.16
N ARG A 305 3.27 -10.72 -4.18
CA ARG A 305 3.96 -9.54 -4.75
C ARG A 305 4.56 -8.63 -3.69
N GLY A 306 4.74 -9.12 -2.46
CA GLY A 306 5.19 -8.33 -1.32
C GLY A 306 4.09 -7.49 -0.68
N ASN A 307 4.46 -6.75 0.37
CA ASN A 307 3.55 -5.80 1.01
C ASN A 307 3.47 -4.52 0.16
N LEU A 308 2.31 -4.29 -0.45
CA LEU A 308 2.02 -3.13 -1.30
C LEU A 308 1.60 -1.88 -0.50
N MET A 309 1.92 -1.82 0.78
CA MET A 309 1.66 -0.71 1.70
C MET A 309 0.20 -0.21 1.64
N SER A 310 -0.04 1.09 1.42
CA SER A 310 -1.39 1.66 1.34
C SER A 310 -2.23 1.07 0.20
N SER A 311 -1.61 0.58 -0.86
CA SER A 311 -2.31 0.02 -2.02
C SER A 311 -2.87 -1.39 -1.79
N ALA A 312 -2.44 -2.11 -0.74
CA ALA A 312 -2.74 -3.54 -0.55
C ALA A 312 -4.24 -3.87 -0.43
N VAL A 313 -5.03 -3.03 0.24
CA VAL A 313 -6.49 -3.26 0.37
C VAL A 313 -7.20 -3.05 -0.97
N LEU A 314 -6.83 -2.00 -1.72
CA LEU A 314 -7.37 -1.76 -3.05
C LEU A 314 -6.96 -2.85 -4.04
N ASP A 315 -5.74 -3.38 -3.89
CA ASP A 315 -5.27 -4.53 -4.64
C ASP A 315 -6.09 -5.80 -4.37
N ALA A 316 -6.37 -6.09 -3.10
CA ALA A 316 -7.23 -7.22 -2.74
C ALA A 316 -8.64 -7.08 -3.33
N ILE A 317 -9.23 -5.87 -3.32
CA ILE A 317 -10.51 -5.60 -3.99
C ILE A 317 -10.41 -5.84 -5.50
N ALA A 318 -9.33 -5.37 -6.14
CA ALA A 318 -9.11 -5.58 -7.57
C ALA A 318 -8.96 -7.06 -7.92
N LEU A 319 -8.24 -7.85 -7.09
CA LEU A 319 -8.13 -9.30 -7.25
C LEU A 319 -9.48 -9.99 -7.12
N ILE A 320 -10.30 -9.63 -6.12
CA ILE A 320 -11.67 -10.15 -5.95
C ILE A 320 -12.52 -9.84 -7.19
N ALA A 321 -12.41 -8.65 -7.74
CA ALA A 321 -13.18 -8.26 -8.92
C ALA A 321 -12.71 -8.94 -10.22
N ALA A 322 -11.40 -9.17 -10.36
CA ALA A 322 -10.80 -9.69 -11.59
C ALA A 322 -10.79 -11.23 -11.67
N ASP A 323 -10.55 -11.91 -10.55
CA ASP A 323 -10.38 -13.38 -10.54
C ASP A 323 -11.71 -14.09 -10.21
N PRO A 324 -12.29 -14.84 -11.16
CA PRO A 324 -13.52 -15.60 -10.90
C PRO A 324 -13.42 -16.58 -9.72
N ALA A 325 -12.21 -17.09 -9.40
CA ALA A 325 -12.00 -18.00 -8.27
C ALA A 325 -12.04 -17.29 -6.90
N LEU A 326 -11.89 -15.97 -6.87
CA LEU A 326 -11.97 -15.15 -5.65
C LEU A 326 -13.29 -14.39 -5.54
N ARG A 327 -14.03 -14.31 -6.64
CA ARG A 327 -15.26 -13.50 -6.72
C ARG A 327 -16.39 -14.20 -5.98
N PRO A 328 -16.98 -13.55 -4.95
CA PRO A 328 -18.15 -14.08 -4.27
C PRO A 328 -19.43 -13.88 -5.10
N GLU A 329 -20.53 -14.48 -4.67
CA GLU A 329 -21.84 -14.23 -5.25
C GLU A 329 -22.26 -12.76 -5.10
N TRP A 330 -23.15 -12.30 -5.99
CA TRP A 330 -23.73 -10.97 -5.94
C TRP A 330 -24.44 -10.71 -4.61
N GLY A 331 -24.13 -9.59 -3.98
CA GLY A 331 -24.69 -9.19 -2.69
C GLY A 331 -24.04 -9.88 -1.47
N ALA A 332 -23.05 -10.73 -1.69
CA ALA A 332 -22.38 -11.44 -0.60
C ALA A 332 -21.60 -10.52 0.34
N PRO A 333 -21.60 -10.78 1.66
CA PRO A 333 -20.88 -9.98 2.66
C PRO A 333 -19.36 -9.95 2.45
N LEU A 334 -18.78 -8.75 2.56
CA LEU A 334 -17.35 -8.50 2.42
C LEU A 334 -16.83 -7.65 3.58
N LEU A 335 -15.67 -8.02 4.14
CA LEU A 335 -14.89 -7.20 5.05
C LEU A 335 -13.64 -6.66 4.35
N GLY A 336 -13.42 -5.34 4.40
CA GLY A 336 -12.13 -4.74 4.05
C GLY A 336 -11.45 -4.21 5.30
N ALA A 337 -10.14 -4.48 5.48
CA ALA A 337 -9.40 -3.98 6.64
C ALA A 337 -7.93 -3.72 6.32
N GLY A 338 -7.45 -2.54 6.72
CA GLY A 338 -6.06 -2.14 6.74
C GLY A 338 -5.50 -2.11 8.16
N PHE A 339 -4.22 -2.46 8.31
CA PHE A 339 -3.50 -2.45 9.59
C PHE A 339 -2.20 -1.67 9.41
N GLY A 340 -1.85 -0.80 10.34
CA GLY A 340 -0.68 0.06 10.10
C GLY A 340 -0.25 0.93 11.28
N PRO A 341 0.57 1.97 11.03
CA PRO A 341 1.25 2.80 12.01
C PRO A 341 0.35 3.35 13.12
N GLY A 342 0.96 3.57 14.30
CA GLY A 342 0.27 3.86 15.54
C GLY A 342 -0.64 2.70 15.90
N PHE A 343 -0.19 1.49 15.95
CA PHE A 343 -0.85 0.26 15.50
C PHE A 343 -2.38 0.32 15.62
N GLY A 344 -3.02 0.32 14.46
CA GLY A 344 -4.47 0.43 14.41
C GLY A 344 -5.03 -0.23 13.16
N THR A 345 -6.35 -0.17 13.07
CA THR A 345 -7.11 -0.62 11.89
C THR A 345 -8.07 0.45 11.44
N ASP A 346 -8.17 0.61 10.14
CA ASP A 346 -9.31 1.17 9.45
C ASP A 346 -10.00 0.04 8.70
N ALA A 347 -11.31 -0.12 8.84
CA ALA A 347 -12.04 -1.21 8.24
C ALA A 347 -13.43 -0.78 7.79
N PHE A 348 -13.97 -1.51 6.82
CA PHE A 348 -15.31 -1.31 6.29
C PHE A 348 -15.99 -2.65 6.04
N LEU A 349 -17.30 -2.65 6.18
CA LEU A 349 -18.15 -3.73 5.70
C LEU A 349 -18.84 -3.31 4.42
N GLY A 350 -19.01 -4.27 3.55
CA GLY A 350 -19.69 -4.07 2.28
C GLY A 350 -20.37 -5.33 1.79
N ARG A 351 -20.97 -5.17 0.60
CA ARG A 351 -21.48 -6.28 -0.20
C ARG A 351 -20.80 -6.27 -1.56
N ALA A 352 -20.45 -7.43 -2.05
CA ALA A 352 -19.87 -7.57 -3.38
C ALA A 352 -20.97 -7.48 -4.45
N LEU A 353 -21.07 -6.37 -5.14
CA LEU A 353 -21.98 -6.17 -6.29
C LEU A 353 -21.18 -6.40 -7.60
N LEU A 354 -20.61 -7.60 -7.73
CA LEU A 354 -19.73 -7.96 -8.83
C LEU A 354 -20.47 -8.93 -9.77
N PRO A 355 -20.75 -8.55 -11.03
CA PRO A 355 -21.48 -9.42 -11.95
C PRO A 355 -20.66 -10.67 -12.31
N ALA A 356 -21.37 -11.81 -12.45
CA ALA A 356 -20.75 -13.11 -12.75
C ALA A 356 -20.04 -13.12 -14.12
N THR A 357 -20.46 -12.30 -15.05
CA THR A 357 -19.98 -12.22 -16.44
C THR A 357 -19.33 -10.88 -16.74
N ARG A 358 -18.32 -10.47 -16.00
CA ARG A 358 -17.35 -9.56 -16.60
C ARG A 358 -16.41 -10.43 -17.42
N ALA A 359 -16.56 -10.37 -18.77
CA ALA A 359 -15.50 -10.83 -19.65
C ALA A 359 -14.19 -10.24 -19.11
N ALA A 360 -13.16 -11.07 -18.97
CA ALA A 360 -11.86 -10.63 -18.50
C ALA A 360 -11.50 -9.32 -19.21
N ALA A 361 -11.70 -8.20 -18.50
CA ALA A 361 -11.14 -6.94 -18.93
C ALA A 361 -9.65 -7.21 -18.93
N ALA A 362 -9.08 -7.04 -20.13
CA ALA A 362 -7.72 -7.43 -20.47
C ALA A 362 -6.78 -7.32 -19.29
N ASP A 363 -6.09 -8.41 -19.06
CA ASP A 363 -4.97 -8.60 -18.18
C ASP A 363 -4.35 -7.28 -17.68
N HIS A 364 -4.73 -6.81 -16.48
CA HIS A 364 -4.20 -5.59 -15.88
C HIS A 364 -2.77 -5.78 -15.37
N THR A 365 -2.15 -6.88 -15.73
CA THR A 365 -0.71 -7.08 -15.81
C THR A 365 -0.21 -6.59 -17.17
N THR A 366 -0.67 -5.44 -17.65
CA THR A 366 -0.09 -4.83 -18.82
C THR A 366 1.29 -4.31 -18.43
N MET A 367 2.33 -5.09 -18.73
CA MET A 367 3.66 -4.54 -18.91
C MET A 367 3.51 -3.42 -19.92
N VAL A 368 3.70 -2.18 -19.50
CA VAL A 368 3.81 -1.04 -20.38
C VAL A 368 5.13 -1.20 -21.14
N ARG A 369 5.11 -1.90 -22.27
CA ARG A 369 6.07 -1.72 -23.35
C ARG A 369 5.53 -0.56 -24.18
N GLY A 370 6.19 0.58 -24.08
CA GLY A 370 5.89 1.71 -24.94
C GLY A 370 6.71 2.91 -24.54
N ASP A 371 7.56 3.39 -25.45
CA ASP A 371 8.25 4.67 -25.36
C ASP A 371 7.23 5.78 -25.20
N VAL A 372 7.02 6.24 -23.98
CA VAL A 372 6.28 7.47 -23.70
C VAL A 372 7.31 8.58 -23.70
N ALA A 373 7.21 9.48 -24.69
CA ALA A 373 7.94 10.73 -24.68
C ALA A 373 7.63 11.47 -23.37
N VAL A 374 8.59 11.47 -22.47
CA VAL A 374 8.50 12.11 -21.16
C VAL A 374 8.52 13.61 -21.39
N GLY A 375 7.38 14.26 -21.26
CA GLY A 375 7.33 15.70 -21.05
C GLY A 375 8.15 16.03 -19.81
N ARG A 376 8.96 17.09 -19.88
CA ARG A 376 9.94 17.46 -18.85
C ARG A 376 9.30 17.41 -17.46
N PRO A 377 9.91 16.71 -16.49
CA PRO A 377 9.39 16.64 -15.13
C PRO A 377 9.36 18.02 -14.50
N TRP A 378 8.24 18.37 -13.89
CA TRP A 378 8.09 19.55 -13.06
C TRP A 378 8.60 19.21 -11.65
N GLY A 379 9.91 19.41 -11.43
CA GLY A 379 10.53 19.39 -10.12
C GLY A 379 11.21 20.73 -9.85
N PRO A 380 11.37 21.16 -8.59
CA PRO A 380 12.10 22.39 -8.31
C PRO A 380 13.52 22.26 -8.87
N ARG A 381 13.93 23.19 -9.72
CA ARG A 381 15.34 23.33 -10.11
C ARG A 381 16.12 23.64 -8.85
N ILE A 382 16.95 22.72 -8.40
CA ILE A 382 18.03 23.03 -7.47
C ILE A 382 19.11 23.69 -8.35
N GLU A 383 19.15 25.01 -8.35
CA GLU A 383 20.29 25.75 -8.91
C GLU A 383 21.51 25.40 -8.06
N ARG A 384 22.50 24.79 -8.68
CA ARG A 384 23.82 24.65 -8.06
C ARG A 384 24.44 26.03 -8.05
N GLU A 385 24.58 26.62 -6.88
CA GLU A 385 25.48 27.75 -6.72
C GLU A 385 26.91 27.24 -7.02
N GLU A 386 27.41 27.61 -8.18
CA GLU A 386 28.86 27.52 -8.45
C GLU A 386 29.56 28.53 -7.54
N SER A 387 30.27 28.00 -6.55
CA SER A 387 31.16 28.81 -5.73
C SER A 387 32.32 29.27 -6.60
N HIS A 388 32.28 30.51 -7.03
CA HIS A 388 33.49 31.23 -7.45
C HIS A 388 34.17 31.79 -6.21
N ALA A 389 35.33 31.25 -5.89
CA ALA A 389 36.41 31.90 -5.17
C ALA A 389 37.72 31.36 -5.73
#